data_049e3d87e21b25dec79e9c59dcf42661
#
_entry.id   049e3d87e21b25dec79e9c59dcf42661
#
_cell.length_a   1.000
_cell.length_b   1.000
_cell.length_c   1.000
_cell.angle_alpha   90.00
_cell.angle_beta   90.00
_cell.angle_gamma   90.00
#
_symmetry.space_group_name_H-M   'P 1'
#
loop_
_entity.id
_entity.type
_entity.pdbx_description
1 polymer ?
#
loop_
_entity_poly.entity_id
_entity_poly.type
_entity_poly.pdbx_seq_one_letter_code
_entity_poly.pdbx_strand_id
1 'polypeptide(L)'
;PHLLRIINNESSVYHPNVTVYHSLVFYCNVQIMYDPNQSRIMFKSKLRRRGIYLLPNLFTTAALFAGFYAIVQAMNGKFEYSAIAIFIAMVLDGLDGRVARLTHTQSEFGAEYDSLSDMISFGAAPALVIYEWALKDMGKLGWIAAFIYCTCAALRLARFNSKTGETDRRFFQGLPSPAAAALIAGLVWVMLEFKIAGPDIKWLAWGITVFAGFTMVSNLPYYSGKEIN
;
A
#
# COMPACT_ATOMS: atom_id res chain seq x y z
N PRO A 1 -33.01 18.90 29.81
CA PRO A 1 -34.12 19.51 30.53
C PRO A 1 -35.21 20.10 29.62
N HIS A 2 -35.01 20.24 28.30
CA HIS A 2 -36.00 20.86 27.40
C HIS A 2 -36.95 19.87 26.71
N LEU A 3 -36.65 18.57 26.67
CA LEU A 3 -37.51 17.55 26.02
C LEU A 3 -38.65 17.01 26.88
N LEU A 4 -38.61 17.21 28.19
CA LEU A 4 -39.69 16.76 29.12
C LEU A 4 -40.85 17.75 29.25
N ARG A 5 -40.77 18.96 28.64
CA ARG A 5 -41.82 19.99 28.74
C ARG A 5 -42.83 19.93 27.59
N ILE A 6 -42.58 19.13 26.56
CA ILE A 6 -43.46 19.01 25.39
C ILE A 6 -44.52 17.91 25.60
N ILE A 7 -44.31 16.99 26.56
CA ILE A 7 -45.21 15.82 26.73
C ILE A 7 -46.40 16.13 27.66
N ASN A 8 -46.44 17.25 28.35
CA ASN A 8 -47.47 17.55 29.38
C ASN A 8 -48.56 18.53 28.97
N ASN A 9 -48.75 18.84 27.67
CA ASN A 9 -49.76 19.84 27.30
C ASN A 9 -50.75 19.38 26.20
N GLU A 10 -51.06 18.11 26.12
CA GLU A 10 -52.24 17.65 25.36
C GLU A 10 -53.09 16.74 26.24
N SER A 11 -53.92 17.40 27.02
CA SER A 11 -55.04 16.77 27.69
C SER A 11 -56.17 16.54 26.72
N SER A 12 -56.70 15.31 26.74
CA SER A 12 -58.09 14.96 26.45
C SER A 12 -58.49 14.83 24.99
N VAL A 13 -58.25 13.65 24.41
CA VAL A 13 -59.32 12.87 23.71
C VAL A 13 -59.00 11.38 23.91
N TYR A 14 -59.72 10.72 24.80
CA TYR A 14 -59.66 9.27 24.99
C TYR A 14 -60.33 8.57 23.80
N HIS A 15 -59.56 8.07 22.86
CA HIS A 15 -59.96 7.01 21.94
C HIS A 15 -59.29 5.69 22.37
N PRO A 16 -60.05 4.69 22.85
CA PRO A 16 -59.50 3.44 23.41
C PRO A 16 -58.67 2.62 22.41
N ASN A 17 -58.82 2.87 21.12
CA ASN A 17 -58.10 2.13 20.09
C ASN A 17 -56.68 2.67 19.77
N VAL A 18 -56.35 3.90 20.16
CA VAL A 18 -55.03 4.51 19.86
C VAL A 18 -53.97 4.02 20.85
N THR A 19 -54.37 3.78 22.10
CA THR A 19 -53.47 3.31 23.16
C THR A 19 -52.97 1.89 22.91
N VAL A 20 -53.82 1.03 22.33
CA VAL A 20 -53.47 -0.36 21.98
C VAL A 20 -52.52 -0.39 20.78
N TYR A 21 -52.70 0.47 19.78
CA TYR A 21 -51.77 0.57 18.64
C TYR A 21 -50.42 1.10 19.05
N HIS A 22 -50.33 2.10 19.93
CA HIS A 22 -49.03 2.61 20.43
C HIS A 22 -48.28 1.57 21.27
N SER A 23 -48.99 0.80 22.09
CA SER A 23 -48.40 -0.28 22.88
C SER A 23 -47.93 -1.44 22.00
N LEU A 24 -48.68 -1.81 20.96
CA LEU A 24 -48.32 -2.86 20.00
C LEU A 24 -47.15 -2.44 19.12
N VAL A 25 -47.11 -1.21 18.63
CA VAL A 25 -46.00 -0.68 17.84
C VAL A 25 -44.72 -0.56 18.69
N PHE A 26 -44.86 -0.15 19.97
CA PHE A 26 -43.71 -0.09 20.89
C PHE A 26 -43.21 -1.50 21.24
N TYR A 27 -44.12 -2.46 21.49
CA TYR A 27 -43.74 -3.86 21.74
C TYR A 27 -43.13 -4.52 20.50
N CYS A 28 -43.67 -4.27 19.31
CA CYS A 28 -43.10 -4.78 18.05
C CYS A 28 -41.71 -4.18 17.78
N ASN A 29 -41.51 -2.89 18.01
CA ASN A 29 -40.19 -2.24 17.87
C ASN A 29 -39.17 -2.72 18.91
N VAL A 30 -39.60 -2.98 20.14
CA VAL A 30 -38.72 -3.56 21.18
C VAL A 30 -38.41 -5.03 20.88
N GLN A 31 -39.36 -5.80 20.35
CA GLN A 31 -39.16 -7.20 19.96
C GLN A 31 -38.21 -7.33 18.75
N ILE A 32 -38.30 -6.40 17.78
CA ILE A 32 -37.36 -6.33 16.65
C ILE A 32 -35.96 -5.91 17.12
N MET A 33 -35.86 -5.11 18.19
CA MET A 33 -34.60 -4.69 18.78
C MET A 33 -33.92 -5.78 19.62
N TYR A 34 -34.61 -6.83 20.00
CA TYR A 34 -34.11 -7.88 20.88
C TYR A 34 -34.25 -9.30 20.28
N ASP A 35 -34.03 -9.44 18.97
CA ASP A 35 -33.84 -10.77 18.38
C ASP A 35 -32.35 -11.16 18.49
N PRO A 36 -31.99 -12.11 19.36
CA PRO A 36 -30.60 -12.56 19.51
C PRO A 36 -30.05 -13.22 18.23
N ASN A 37 -30.89 -13.64 17.30
CA ASN A 37 -30.48 -14.17 16.02
C ASN A 37 -30.15 -13.02 15.04
N GLN A 38 -30.90 -11.94 15.02
CA GLN A 38 -30.60 -10.75 14.22
C GLN A 38 -29.30 -10.08 14.71
N SER A 39 -29.08 -9.97 16.01
CA SER A 39 -27.83 -9.44 16.56
C SER A 39 -26.63 -10.31 16.22
N ARG A 40 -26.79 -11.65 16.24
CA ARG A 40 -25.73 -12.60 15.80
C ARG A 40 -25.46 -12.52 14.30
N ILE A 41 -26.48 -12.35 13.47
CA ILE A 41 -26.34 -12.21 12.02
C ILE A 41 -25.66 -10.88 11.67
N MET A 42 -26.05 -9.77 12.32
CA MET A 42 -25.41 -8.48 12.15
C MET A 42 -23.95 -8.48 12.66
N PHE A 43 -23.69 -9.13 13.78
CA PHE A 43 -22.32 -9.26 14.32
C PHE A 43 -21.43 -10.11 13.41
N LYS A 44 -21.93 -11.25 12.90
CA LYS A 44 -21.21 -12.08 11.92
C LYS A 44 -20.97 -11.35 10.59
N SER A 45 -21.94 -10.57 10.10
CA SER A 45 -21.80 -9.79 8.87
C SER A 45 -20.80 -8.63 9.05
N LYS A 46 -20.77 -7.98 10.22
CA LYS A 46 -19.79 -6.94 10.58
C LYS A 46 -18.37 -7.51 10.72
N LEU A 47 -18.23 -8.68 11.34
CA LEU A 47 -16.94 -9.37 11.45
C LEU A 47 -16.42 -9.83 10.08
N ARG A 48 -17.30 -10.37 9.22
CA ARG A 48 -16.94 -10.80 7.87
C ARG A 48 -16.55 -9.59 7.00
N ARG A 49 -17.24 -8.46 7.11
CA ARG A 49 -16.84 -7.22 6.42
C ARG A 49 -15.49 -6.71 6.92
N ARG A 50 -15.24 -6.67 8.23
CA ARG A 50 -13.95 -6.24 8.79
C ARG A 50 -12.79 -7.16 8.36
N GLY A 51 -13.01 -8.47 8.30
CA GLY A 51 -11.99 -9.43 7.86
C GLY A 51 -11.60 -9.27 6.38
N ILE A 52 -12.56 -8.89 5.52
CA ILE A 52 -12.30 -8.68 4.09
C ILE A 52 -11.43 -7.42 3.86
N TYR A 53 -11.60 -6.36 4.67
CA TYR A 53 -10.73 -5.17 4.62
C TYR A 53 -9.30 -5.42 5.16
N LEU A 54 -9.12 -6.47 5.96
CA LEU A 54 -7.81 -6.81 6.53
C LEU A 54 -6.91 -7.52 5.51
N LEU A 55 -7.49 -8.25 4.55
CA LEU A 55 -6.77 -9.08 3.59
C LEU A 55 -5.77 -8.28 2.72
N PRO A 56 -6.15 -7.18 2.05
CA PRO A 56 -5.19 -6.38 1.28
C PRO A 56 -4.04 -5.87 2.15
N ASN A 57 -4.37 -5.29 3.32
CA ASN A 57 -3.36 -4.76 4.23
C ASN A 57 -2.37 -5.83 4.75
N LEU A 58 -2.78 -7.10 4.78
CA LEU A 58 -1.89 -8.20 5.15
C LEU A 58 -0.83 -8.44 4.06
N PHE A 59 -1.22 -8.40 2.78
CA PHE A 59 -0.27 -8.51 1.66
C PHE A 59 0.68 -7.30 1.62
N THR A 60 0.17 -6.08 1.81
CA THR A 60 0.99 -4.87 1.94
C THR A 60 1.98 -4.99 3.09
N THR A 61 1.54 -5.49 4.25
CA THR A 61 2.43 -5.75 5.39
C THR A 61 3.48 -6.82 5.07
N ALA A 62 3.12 -7.85 4.33
CA ALA A 62 4.07 -8.88 3.90
C ALA A 62 5.09 -8.34 2.89
N ALA A 63 4.67 -7.45 1.97
CA ALA A 63 5.56 -6.74 1.05
C ALA A 63 6.54 -5.84 1.81
N LEU A 64 6.04 -5.07 2.78
CA LEU A 64 6.86 -4.25 3.68
C LEU A 64 7.87 -5.10 4.45
N PHE A 65 7.44 -6.25 4.98
CA PHE A 65 8.34 -7.17 5.68
C PHE A 65 9.44 -7.69 4.76
N ALA A 66 9.12 -8.05 3.52
CA ALA A 66 10.10 -8.52 2.54
C ALA A 66 11.11 -7.42 2.18
N GLY A 67 10.65 -6.17 2.00
CA GLY A 67 11.52 -5.02 1.78
C GLY A 67 12.45 -4.74 2.97
N PHE A 68 11.93 -4.77 4.18
CA PHE A 68 12.73 -4.63 5.40
C PHE A 68 13.72 -5.77 5.56
N TYR A 69 13.30 -7.01 5.31
CA TYR A 69 14.17 -8.18 5.33
C TYR A 69 15.32 -8.05 4.32
N ALA A 70 15.07 -7.49 3.13
CA ALA A 70 16.10 -7.23 2.14
C ALA A 70 17.19 -6.30 2.69
N ILE A 71 16.82 -5.24 3.41
CA ILE A 71 17.78 -4.34 4.06
C ILE A 71 18.63 -5.10 5.09
N VAL A 72 17.97 -5.87 5.97
CA VAL A 72 18.68 -6.64 7.00
C VAL A 72 19.65 -7.66 6.39
N GLN A 73 19.27 -8.32 5.30
CA GLN A 73 20.18 -9.25 4.61
C GLN A 73 21.35 -8.55 3.94
N ALA A 74 21.14 -7.36 3.36
CA ALA A 74 22.23 -6.54 2.81
C ALA A 74 23.25 -6.15 3.88
N MET A 75 22.79 -5.71 5.05
CA MET A 75 23.65 -5.39 6.20
C MET A 75 24.45 -6.61 6.68
N ASN A 76 23.94 -7.81 6.48
CA ASN A 76 24.62 -9.08 6.80
C ASN A 76 25.49 -9.60 5.64
N GLY A 77 25.65 -8.86 4.56
CA GLY A 77 26.41 -9.26 3.37
C GLY A 77 25.75 -10.34 2.52
N LYS A 78 24.47 -10.67 2.76
CA LYS A 78 23.72 -11.71 2.05
C LYS A 78 22.93 -11.10 0.90
N PHE A 79 23.62 -10.58 -0.10
CA PHE A 79 23.03 -9.78 -1.19
C PHE A 79 22.08 -10.58 -2.10
N GLU A 80 22.31 -11.88 -2.28
CA GLU A 80 21.41 -12.76 -3.04
C GLU A 80 20.03 -12.81 -2.38
N TYR A 81 19.96 -13.05 -1.06
CA TYR A 81 18.70 -13.04 -0.32
C TYR A 81 18.04 -11.67 -0.32
N SER A 82 18.83 -10.59 -0.34
CA SER A 82 18.30 -9.23 -0.45
C SER A 82 17.62 -9.00 -1.80
N ALA A 83 18.25 -9.40 -2.89
CA ALA A 83 17.67 -9.27 -4.23
C ALA A 83 16.39 -10.09 -4.37
N ILE A 84 16.40 -11.35 -3.93
CA ILE A 84 15.22 -12.23 -3.94
C ILE A 84 14.08 -11.61 -3.11
N ALA A 85 14.38 -11.06 -1.93
CA ALA A 85 13.38 -10.44 -1.07
C ALA A 85 12.71 -9.21 -1.71
N ILE A 86 13.44 -8.39 -2.48
CA ILE A 86 12.87 -7.28 -3.25
C ILE A 86 11.91 -7.81 -4.33
N PHE A 87 12.25 -8.90 -5.03
CA PHE A 87 11.34 -9.51 -6.01
C PHE A 87 10.09 -10.10 -5.34
N ILE A 88 10.23 -10.71 -4.15
CA ILE A 88 9.08 -11.18 -3.37
C ILE A 88 8.19 -10.01 -2.97
N ALA A 89 8.78 -8.90 -2.48
CA ALA A 89 8.02 -7.69 -2.16
C ALA A 89 7.20 -7.19 -3.35
N MET A 90 7.78 -7.20 -4.55
CA MET A 90 7.12 -6.78 -5.79
C MET A 90 5.94 -7.67 -6.17
N VAL A 91 6.06 -8.99 -5.97
CA VAL A 91 4.95 -9.92 -6.21
C VAL A 91 3.81 -9.70 -5.22
N LEU A 92 4.14 -9.51 -3.93
CA LEU A 92 3.17 -9.29 -2.86
C LEU A 92 2.42 -7.97 -3.05
N ASP A 93 3.11 -6.89 -3.41
CA ASP A 93 2.55 -5.59 -3.78
C ASP A 93 1.59 -5.71 -4.98
N GLY A 94 1.98 -6.41 -6.03
CA GLY A 94 1.09 -6.66 -7.17
C GLY A 94 -0.16 -7.48 -6.82
N LEU A 95 -0.10 -8.31 -5.77
CA LEU A 95 -1.22 -9.12 -5.29
C LEU A 95 -2.19 -8.29 -4.45
N ASP A 96 -1.72 -7.42 -3.53
CA ASP A 96 -2.60 -6.62 -2.67
C ASP A 96 -3.48 -5.68 -3.48
N GLY A 97 -2.93 -4.98 -4.46
CA GLY A 97 -3.69 -4.13 -5.37
C GLY A 97 -4.71 -4.90 -6.21
N ARG A 98 -4.44 -6.16 -6.60
CA ARG A 98 -5.40 -7.03 -7.29
C ARG A 98 -6.50 -7.50 -6.33
N VAL A 99 -6.12 -7.96 -5.13
CA VAL A 99 -7.06 -8.42 -4.10
C VAL A 99 -7.99 -7.29 -3.68
N ALA A 100 -7.47 -6.08 -3.42
CA ALA A 100 -8.28 -4.91 -3.05
C ALA A 100 -9.32 -4.57 -4.12
N ARG A 101 -8.98 -4.66 -5.40
CA ARG A 101 -9.90 -4.44 -6.52
C ARG A 101 -10.96 -5.53 -6.65
N LEU A 102 -10.58 -6.80 -6.54
CA LEU A 102 -11.49 -7.95 -6.64
C LEU A 102 -12.47 -8.01 -5.47
N THR A 103 -12.04 -7.61 -4.28
CA THR A 103 -12.87 -7.63 -3.07
C THR A 103 -13.66 -6.34 -2.85
N HIS A 104 -13.48 -5.32 -3.71
CA HIS A 104 -14.07 -3.99 -3.55
C HIS A 104 -13.81 -3.38 -2.16
N THR A 105 -12.61 -3.60 -1.60
CA THR A 105 -12.23 -3.16 -0.25
C THR A 105 -11.20 -2.04 -0.26
N GLN A 106 -11.15 -1.25 -1.32
CA GLN A 106 -10.28 -0.08 -1.40
C GLN A 106 -10.65 0.92 -0.32
N SER A 107 -9.66 1.39 0.45
CA SER A 107 -9.82 2.41 1.48
C SER A 107 -8.71 3.45 1.35
N GLU A 108 -8.97 4.69 1.76
CA GLU A 108 -7.96 5.75 1.80
C GLU A 108 -6.76 5.33 2.67
N PHE A 109 -7.02 4.75 3.84
CA PHE A 109 -5.97 4.21 4.71
C PHE A 109 -5.13 3.15 4.00
N GLY A 110 -5.76 2.23 3.25
CA GLY A 110 -5.04 1.18 2.51
C GLY A 110 -4.11 1.76 1.44
N ALA A 111 -4.56 2.79 0.71
CA ALA A 111 -3.76 3.46 -0.32
C ALA A 111 -2.55 4.21 0.26
N GLU A 112 -2.72 4.89 1.41
CA GLU A 112 -1.61 5.57 2.09
C GLU A 112 -0.63 4.57 2.70
N TYR A 113 -1.14 3.48 3.29
CA TYR A 113 -0.31 2.42 3.86
C TYR A 113 0.51 1.69 2.79
N ASP A 114 -0.09 1.44 1.62
CA ASP A 114 0.54 0.88 0.44
C ASP A 114 1.71 1.76 -0.04
N SER A 115 1.48 3.07 -0.17
CA SER A 115 2.52 4.03 -0.54
C SER A 115 3.69 4.08 0.45
N LEU A 116 3.42 3.93 1.75
CA LEU A 116 4.48 3.85 2.78
C LEU A 116 5.26 2.54 2.67
N SER A 117 4.58 1.43 2.40
CA SER A 117 5.19 0.12 2.15
C SER A 117 6.08 0.16 0.91
N ASP A 118 5.60 0.75 -0.19
CA ASP A 118 6.33 0.96 -1.43
C ASP A 118 7.61 1.78 -1.23
N MET A 119 7.52 2.84 -0.41
CA MET A 119 8.68 3.66 -0.10
C MET A 119 9.80 2.86 0.56
N ILE A 120 9.46 1.93 1.43
CA ILE A 120 10.46 1.04 2.07
C ILE A 120 10.92 -0.02 1.07
N SER A 121 10.00 -0.73 0.42
CA SER A 121 10.31 -1.91 -0.39
C SER A 121 10.98 -1.59 -1.72
N PHE A 122 10.63 -0.46 -2.35
CA PHE A 122 11.12 -0.07 -3.68
C PHE A 122 11.91 1.24 -3.70
N GLY A 123 11.89 2.00 -2.61
CA GLY A 123 12.73 3.18 -2.41
C GLY A 123 13.97 2.87 -1.57
N ALA A 124 13.78 2.63 -0.27
CA ALA A 124 14.88 2.49 0.68
C ALA A 124 15.63 1.15 0.52
N ALA A 125 14.94 0.03 0.34
CA ALA A 125 15.58 -1.28 0.28
C ALA A 125 16.55 -1.40 -0.93
N PRO A 126 16.17 -1.11 -2.18
CA PRO A 126 17.10 -1.17 -3.30
C PRO A 126 18.27 -0.18 -3.16
N ALA A 127 18.00 1.04 -2.63
CA ALA A 127 19.04 2.04 -2.39
C ALA A 127 20.11 1.55 -1.41
N LEU A 128 19.69 0.93 -0.32
CA LEU A 128 20.59 0.40 0.71
C LEU A 128 21.30 -0.88 0.26
N VAL A 129 20.61 -1.75 -0.48
CA VAL A 129 21.20 -2.97 -1.03
C VAL A 129 22.33 -2.64 -1.99
N ILE A 130 22.11 -1.73 -2.95
CA ILE A 130 23.17 -1.35 -3.91
C ILE A 130 24.30 -0.59 -3.23
N TYR A 131 23.98 0.24 -2.23
CA TYR A 131 24.96 0.94 -1.43
C TYR A 131 25.90 -0.02 -0.71
N GLU A 132 25.36 -0.95 0.08
CA GLU A 132 26.17 -1.92 0.82
C GLU A 132 26.95 -2.87 -0.09
N TRP A 133 26.36 -3.25 -1.25
CA TRP A 133 27.00 -4.18 -2.16
C TRP A 133 28.13 -3.58 -2.99
N ALA A 134 27.96 -2.37 -3.55
CA ALA A 134 28.90 -1.83 -4.55
C ALA A 134 29.38 -0.41 -4.27
N LEU A 135 28.58 0.44 -3.61
CA LEU A 135 28.82 1.87 -3.55
C LEU A 135 29.50 2.32 -2.25
N LYS A 136 29.62 1.46 -1.26
CA LYS A 136 30.15 1.79 0.07
C LYS A 136 31.57 2.35 0.00
N ASP A 137 32.42 1.75 -0.83
CA ASP A 137 33.81 2.15 -0.99
C ASP A 137 33.99 3.47 -1.77
N MET A 138 32.92 4.00 -2.37
CA MET A 138 32.98 5.31 -3.06
C MET A 138 32.80 6.49 -2.10
N GLY A 139 32.69 6.26 -0.81
CA GLY A 139 32.55 7.30 0.20
C GLY A 139 31.33 8.19 -0.06
N LYS A 140 31.57 9.51 -0.15
CA LYS A 140 30.46 10.48 -0.32
C LYS A 140 29.63 10.28 -1.60
N LEU A 141 30.28 9.92 -2.70
CA LEU A 141 29.58 9.70 -3.98
C LEU A 141 28.63 8.51 -3.94
N GLY A 142 29.00 7.45 -3.20
CA GLY A 142 28.18 6.24 -3.09
C GLY A 142 26.87 6.48 -2.34
N TRP A 143 26.92 7.04 -1.13
CA TRP A 143 25.71 7.26 -0.37
C TRP A 143 24.82 8.37 -0.97
N ILE A 144 25.42 9.38 -1.66
CA ILE A 144 24.64 10.40 -2.37
C ILE A 144 23.84 9.76 -3.49
N ALA A 145 24.39 8.83 -4.27
CA ALA A 145 23.67 8.12 -5.32
C ALA A 145 22.47 7.31 -4.75
N ALA A 146 22.70 6.58 -3.66
CA ALA A 146 21.63 5.85 -2.97
C ALA A 146 20.55 6.80 -2.43
N PHE A 147 20.94 7.94 -1.87
CA PHE A 147 20.01 8.97 -1.39
C PHE A 147 19.19 9.59 -2.54
N ILE A 148 19.84 9.91 -3.68
CA ILE A 148 19.14 10.42 -4.87
C ILE A 148 18.07 9.42 -5.33
N TYR A 149 18.42 8.13 -5.44
CA TYR A 149 17.45 7.10 -5.82
C TYR A 149 16.25 7.05 -4.86
N CYS A 150 16.52 6.99 -3.56
CA CYS A 150 15.49 6.96 -2.52
C CYS A 150 14.59 8.21 -2.56
N THR A 151 15.19 9.40 -2.72
CA THR A 151 14.46 10.66 -2.83
C THR A 151 13.58 10.71 -4.08
N CYS A 152 14.10 10.23 -5.21
CA CYS A 152 13.33 10.16 -6.46
C CYS A 152 12.14 9.20 -6.33
N ALA A 153 12.29 8.07 -5.63
CA ALA A 153 11.20 7.18 -5.32
C ALA A 153 10.12 7.86 -4.47
N ALA A 154 10.51 8.60 -3.42
CA ALA A 154 9.60 9.38 -2.58
C ALA A 154 8.83 10.44 -3.37
N LEU A 155 9.54 11.23 -4.19
CA LEU A 155 8.93 12.26 -5.03
C LEU A 155 7.95 11.67 -6.05
N ARG A 156 8.28 10.51 -6.61
CA ARG A 156 7.39 9.79 -7.52
C ARG A 156 6.10 9.34 -6.83
N LEU A 157 6.19 8.72 -5.65
CA LEU A 157 5.03 8.28 -4.87
C LEU A 157 4.16 9.46 -4.44
N ALA A 158 4.77 10.54 -3.97
CA ALA A 158 4.06 11.77 -3.61
C ALA A 158 3.31 12.37 -4.82
N ARG A 159 3.95 12.41 -6.01
CA ARG A 159 3.31 12.87 -7.24
C ARG A 159 2.13 11.97 -7.64
N PHE A 160 2.27 10.64 -7.49
CA PHE A 160 1.21 9.70 -7.81
C PHE A 160 -0.01 9.91 -6.91
N ASN A 161 0.20 10.05 -5.59
CA ASN A 161 -0.88 10.28 -4.63
C ASN A 161 -1.58 11.63 -4.82
N SER A 162 -0.84 12.68 -5.19
CA SER A 162 -1.42 14.01 -5.40
C SER A 162 -2.29 14.13 -6.66
N LYS A 163 -2.10 13.22 -7.65
CA LYS A 163 -2.79 13.27 -8.95
C LYS A 163 -3.99 12.32 -9.07
N THR A 164 -4.44 11.67 -8.02
CA THR A 164 -5.52 10.66 -8.05
C THR A 164 -6.87 11.18 -8.55
N GLY A 165 -7.04 12.47 -8.83
CA GLY A 165 -8.30 13.09 -9.29
C GLY A 165 -8.37 13.50 -10.76
N GLU A 166 -7.28 13.72 -11.50
CA GLU A 166 -7.31 14.49 -12.75
C GLU A 166 -6.51 13.92 -13.93
N THR A 167 -5.88 12.76 -13.83
CA THR A 167 -4.93 12.32 -14.87
C THR A 167 -5.56 11.35 -15.87
N ASP A 168 -5.39 11.68 -17.17
CA ASP A 168 -5.67 10.81 -18.31
C ASP A 168 -4.94 9.47 -18.12
N ARG A 169 -5.70 8.38 -17.98
CA ARG A 169 -5.19 7.02 -17.64
C ARG A 169 -4.32 6.36 -18.71
N ARG A 170 -4.05 7.07 -19.81
CA ARG A 170 -3.35 6.52 -20.98
C ARG A 170 -1.84 6.54 -20.86
N PHE A 171 -1.25 7.42 -20.04
CA PHE A 171 0.19 7.58 -19.94
C PHE A 171 0.67 7.53 -18.49
N PHE A 172 1.60 6.61 -18.20
CA PHE A 172 2.38 6.67 -16.97
C PHE A 172 3.50 7.70 -17.12
N GLN A 173 3.57 8.66 -16.22
CA GLN A 173 4.68 9.60 -16.16
C GLN A 173 5.80 9.03 -15.30
N GLY A 174 6.95 8.77 -15.91
CA GLY A 174 8.14 8.22 -15.26
C GLY A 174 8.13 6.70 -15.05
N LEU A 175 9.30 6.14 -14.74
CA LEU A 175 9.47 4.71 -14.48
C LEU A 175 8.75 4.29 -13.19
N PRO A 176 7.96 3.19 -13.17
CA PRO A 176 7.38 2.67 -11.94
C PRO A 176 8.43 2.33 -10.87
N SER A 177 8.17 2.64 -9.57
CA SER A 177 9.12 2.31 -8.49
C SER A 177 9.43 0.82 -8.39
N PRO A 178 8.48 -0.13 -8.57
CA PRO A 178 8.83 -1.54 -8.64
C PRO A 178 9.78 -1.88 -9.81
N ALA A 179 9.61 -1.24 -10.98
CA ALA A 179 10.50 -1.48 -12.11
C ALA A 179 11.93 -0.95 -11.88
N ALA A 180 12.07 0.21 -11.23
CA ALA A 180 13.36 0.73 -10.81
C ALA A 180 14.02 -0.17 -9.76
N ALA A 181 13.24 -0.68 -8.79
CA ALA A 181 13.71 -1.64 -7.80
C ALA A 181 14.16 -2.96 -8.44
N ALA A 182 13.41 -3.46 -9.46
CA ALA A 182 13.77 -4.64 -10.22
C ALA A 182 15.09 -4.46 -10.99
N LEU A 183 15.34 -3.27 -11.53
CA LEU A 183 16.59 -2.97 -12.22
C LEU A 183 17.79 -3.07 -11.25
N ILE A 184 17.67 -2.52 -10.06
CA ILE A 184 18.73 -2.56 -9.04
C ILE A 184 18.90 -3.98 -8.49
N ALA A 185 17.82 -4.64 -8.06
CA ALA A 185 17.89 -6.00 -7.53
C ALA A 185 18.36 -7.02 -8.59
N GLY A 186 17.91 -6.85 -9.84
CA GLY A 186 18.35 -7.65 -10.97
C GLY A 186 19.83 -7.48 -11.29
N LEU A 187 20.35 -6.24 -11.25
CA LEU A 187 21.77 -6.00 -11.41
C LEU A 187 22.57 -6.74 -10.34
N VAL A 188 22.20 -6.60 -9.08
CA VAL A 188 22.89 -7.28 -7.96
C VAL A 188 22.84 -8.79 -8.15
N TRP A 189 21.67 -9.36 -8.44
CA TRP A 189 21.51 -10.80 -8.59
C TRP A 189 22.32 -11.36 -9.77
N VAL A 190 22.22 -10.74 -10.93
CA VAL A 190 22.95 -11.18 -12.15
C VAL A 190 24.46 -11.12 -11.94
N MET A 191 24.97 -10.05 -11.32
CA MET A 191 26.42 -9.93 -11.08
C MET A 191 26.91 -10.96 -10.05
N LEU A 192 26.11 -11.28 -9.03
CA LEU A 192 26.44 -12.36 -8.09
C LEU A 192 26.49 -13.73 -8.76
N GLU A 193 25.59 -14.01 -9.71
CA GLU A 193 25.60 -15.25 -10.50
C GLU A 193 26.87 -15.37 -11.33
N PHE A 194 27.34 -14.27 -11.92
CA PHE A 194 28.63 -14.22 -12.62
C PHE A 194 29.84 -14.12 -11.71
N LYS A 195 29.66 -14.17 -10.38
CA LYS A 195 30.72 -14.04 -9.36
C LYS A 195 31.50 -12.73 -9.47
N ILE A 196 30.88 -11.67 -9.95
CA ILE A 196 31.46 -10.34 -10.03
C ILE A 196 31.19 -9.61 -8.72
N ALA A 197 32.28 -9.11 -8.08
CA ALA A 197 32.15 -8.36 -6.86
C ALA A 197 31.65 -6.93 -7.12
N GLY A 198 30.80 -6.40 -6.21
CA GLY A 198 30.24 -5.06 -6.34
C GLY A 198 31.30 -3.94 -6.55
N PRO A 199 32.40 -3.93 -5.78
CA PRO A 199 33.48 -2.95 -5.96
C PRO A 199 34.10 -2.91 -7.36
N ASP A 200 34.14 -4.03 -8.09
CA ASP A 200 34.69 -4.09 -9.44
C ASP A 200 33.88 -3.30 -10.46
N ILE A 201 32.57 -3.19 -10.23
CA ILE A 201 31.63 -2.50 -11.12
C ILE A 201 30.97 -1.28 -10.46
N LYS A 202 31.60 -0.72 -9.44
CA LYS A 202 31.06 0.41 -8.66
C LYS A 202 30.61 1.60 -9.51
N TRP A 203 31.33 1.95 -10.56
CA TRP A 203 30.96 3.04 -11.46
C TRP A 203 29.72 2.73 -12.30
N LEU A 204 29.58 1.48 -12.76
CA LEU A 204 28.39 1.00 -13.46
C LEU A 204 27.18 0.99 -12.52
N ALA A 205 27.35 0.44 -11.31
CA ALA A 205 26.33 0.43 -10.28
C ALA A 205 25.87 1.84 -9.90
N TRP A 206 26.83 2.77 -9.75
CA TRP A 206 26.55 4.18 -9.50
C TRP A 206 25.72 4.81 -10.62
N GLY A 207 26.16 4.62 -11.87
CA GLY A 207 25.47 5.15 -13.06
C GLY A 207 24.04 4.62 -13.19
N ILE A 208 23.82 3.32 -13.00
CA ILE A 208 22.50 2.67 -13.05
C ILE A 208 21.61 3.18 -11.91
N THR A 209 22.16 3.33 -10.70
CA THR A 209 21.38 3.82 -9.54
C THR A 209 20.88 5.23 -9.77
N VAL A 210 21.75 6.14 -10.23
CA VAL A 210 21.40 7.54 -10.53
C VAL A 210 20.42 7.60 -11.72
N PHE A 211 20.67 6.83 -12.77
CA PHE A 211 19.79 6.74 -13.93
C PHE A 211 18.38 6.25 -13.54
N ALA A 212 18.27 5.17 -12.77
CA ALA A 212 17.00 4.65 -12.29
C ALA A 212 16.25 5.68 -11.43
N GLY A 213 16.96 6.41 -10.57
CA GLY A 213 16.39 7.52 -9.79
C GLY A 213 15.80 8.60 -10.68
N PHE A 214 16.56 9.16 -11.60
CA PHE A 214 16.09 10.24 -12.48
C PHE A 214 14.96 9.79 -13.41
N THR A 215 14.98 8.56 -13.91
CA THR A 215 13.90 8.05 -14.76
C THR A 215 12.57 7.92 -14.02
N MET A 216 12.57 7.66 -12.70
CA MET A 216 11.35 7.65 -11.87
C MET A 216 10.66 9.02 -11.82
N VAL A 217 11.44 10.12 -11.77
CA VAL A 217 10.90 11.50 -11.67
C VAL A 217 10.70 12.14 -13.04
N SER A 218 11.27 11.56 -14.10
CA SER A 218 11.15 12.09 -15.45
C SER A 218 9.70 12.20 -15.91
N ASN A 219 9.41 13.21 -16.77
CA ASN A 219 8.10 13.38 -17.38
C ASN A 219 7.96 12.60 -18.69
N LEU A 220 8.83 11.62 -18.97
CA LEU A 220 8.75 10.81 -20.17
C LEU A 220 7.45 10.00 -20.14
N PRO A 221 6.58 10.14 -21.16
CA PRO A 221 5.36 9.37 -21.25
C PRO A 221 5.73 7.92 -21.63
N TYR A 222 5.60 6.99 -20.69
CA TYR A 222 5.68 5.56 -21.00
C TYR A 222 4.31 5.07 -21.44
N TYR A 223 4.25 4.41 -22.61
CA TYR A 223 3.02 3.86 -23.14
C TYR A 223 2.51 2.72 -22.25
N SER A 224 1.36 2.89 -21.65
CA SER A 224 0.67 1.85 -20.92
C SER A 224 0.00 0.91 -21.93
N GLY A 225 0.59 -0.26 -22.21
CA GLY A 225 0.09 -1.26 -23.17
C GLY A 225 -1.29 -1.86 -22.87
N LYS A 226 -2.21 -1.09 -22.27
CA LYS A 226 -3.57 -1.53 -21.91
C LYS A 226 -4.59 -1.47 -23.05
N GLU A 227 -4.20 -0.96 -24.22
CA GLU A 227 -5.07 -0.94 -25.42
C GLU A 227 -4.56 -1.93 -26.48
N ILE A 228 -4.29 -3.18 -26.12
CA ILE A 228 -4.26 -4.28 -27.08
C ILE A 228 -5.52 -5.09 -26.80
N ASN A 229 -6.58 -4.69 -27.47
CA ASN A 229 -7.81 -5.45 -27.58
C ASN A 229 -7.93 -5.88 -29.03
#